data_b90d4313bf163b7d8032461813c1a522
#
_entry.id   b90d4313bf163b7d8032461813c1a522
#
_cell.length_a   1.000
_cell.length_b   1.000
_cell.length_c   1.000
_cell.angle_alpha   90.00
_cell.angle_beta   90.00
_cell.angle_gamma   90.00
#
_symmetry.space_group_name_H-M   'P 1'
#
loop_
_entity.id
_entity.type
_entity.pdbx_description
1 polymer ?
#
loop_
_entity_poly.entity_id
_entity_poly.type
_entity_poly.pdbx_seq_one_letter_code
_entity_poly.pdbx_strand_id
1 'polypeptide(L)'
;MVSIIEKFATLATDNAPGQEVRQSAGNIRDLMRGDEIRGRLVDFSHGDVDAFTPTPGSFERFSEAVEAGGRQAYTEYRGAADIRSELAQRLEAFTGASVSADEGIILTPGTQGALFLAVAATVSDGDKVAIVQPDYFANRKLVQFFGGQVIPVGMNYLNATAEAGLDLSQLRAAFEAGAKTFLFSNPNNPTGAVYSQTEIDQIVFLAREFGITVIADQLYSRLRYGGEHYTHIRARGLPTEQVLTIMGPSKTESLSGYRLGAAFGSPTIISRMEKLQAIVSLRAAGYNQAVFRTWFNEPKGWMDERIRLHQAIRDDLLEVFRSGSLEARTPQAGSYLFPTLPPLSVSLQDFVRLLRHQASVIVTPGTEFGPHANSVRLNFSQDHAAAVEACRRIVEMAHRYRR
;
A
#
# COMPACT_ATOMS: atom_id res chain seq x y z
N MET A 1 -26.36 -9.34 -16.27
CA MET A 1 -24.96 -8.99 -16.66
C MET A 1 -24.75 -7.50 -16.42
N VAL A 2 -23.73 -7.13 -15.67
CA VAL A 2 -23.34 -5.73 -15.46
C VAL A 2 -22.83 -5.18 -16.80
N SER A 3 -23.29 -4.00 -17.21
CA SER A 3 -22.81 -3.36 -18.44
C SER A 3 -21.34 -2.98 -18.33
N ILE A 4 -20.64 -2.84 -19.46
CA ILE A 4 -19.24 -2.40 -19.46
C ILE A 4 -19.07 -1.02 -18.80
N ILE A 5 -20.04 -0.14 -18.98
CA ILE A 5 -20.04 1.21 -18.37
C ILE A 5 -20.13 1.10 -16.84
N GLU A 6 -21.07 0.31 -16.32
CA GLU A 6 -21.21 0.08 -14.88
C GLU A 6 -19.96 -0.58 -14.30
N LYS A 7 -19.38 -1.57 -14.99
CA LYS A 7 -18.15 -2.23 -14.57
C LYS A 7 -16.98 -1.25 -14.41
N PHE A 8 -16.82 -0.31 -15.34
CA PHE A 8 -15.75 0.70 -15.23
C PHE A 8 -16.08 1.81 -14.23
N ALA A 9 -17.36 2.14 -14.04
CA ALA A 9 -17.79 3.10 -13.02
C ALA A 9 -17.43 2.64 -11.59
N THR A 10 -17.41 1.31 -11.33
CA THR A 10 -17.00 0.78 -10.02
C THR A 10 -15.54 1.06 -9.67
N LEU A 11 -14.67 1.27 -10.66
CA LEU A 11 -13.26 1.61 -10.42
C LEU A 11 -13.12 2.99 -9.79
N ALA A 12 -13.96 3.96 -10.15
CA ALA A 12 -14.00 5.32 -9.59
C ALA A 12 -12.58 5.89 -9.35
N THR A 13 -11.73 5.84 -10.40
CA THR A 13 -10.31 6.18 -10.29
C THR A 13 -10.00 7.66 -10.43
N ASP A 14 -11.01 8.50 -10.65
CA ASP A 14 -10.83 9.94 -10.88
C ASP A 14 -10.20 10.68 -9.68
N ASN A 15 -10.38 10.13 -8.48
CA ASN A 15 -9.77 10.64 -7.24
C ASN A 15 -8.67 9.70 -6.69
N ALA A 16 -8.30 8.66 -7.43
CA ALA A 16 -7.25 7.74 -7.00
C ALA A 16 -5.90 8.46 -6.90
N PRO A 17 -5.00 8.00 -6.00
CA PRO A 17 -3.66 8.58 -5.87
C PRO A 17 -2.94 8.71 -7.21
N GLY A 18 -2.44 9.92 -7.52
CA GLY A 18 -1.77 10.26 -8.78
C GLY A 18 -2.71 10.79 -9.88
N GLN A 19 -4.03 10.85 -9.65
CA GLN A 19 -4.99 11.46 -10.58
C GLN A 19 -5.37 12.90 -10.20
N GLU A 20 -4.97 13.37 -9.03
CA GLU A 20 -5.32 14.67 -8.47
C GLU A 20 -4.96 15.83 -9.40
N VAL A 21 -3.88 15.67 -10.18
CA VAL A 21 -3.41 16.68 -11.17
C VAL A 21 -4.42 16.90 -12.31
N ARG A 22 -5.23 15.87 -12.63
CA ARG A 22 -6.20 15.92 -13.73
C ARG A 22 -7.54 16.53 -13.33
N GLN A 23 -7.79 16.72 -12.05
CA GLN A 23 -9.03 17.33 -11.59
C GLN A 23 -9.11 18.78 -12.04
N SER A 24 -10.19 19.12 -12.75
CA SER A 24 -10.39 20.49 -13.24
C SER A 24 -10.54 21.47 -12.07
N ALA A 25 -10.11 22.71 -12.27
CA ALA A 25 -10.33 23.78 -11.29
C ALA A 25 -11.85 24.05 -11.07
N GLY A 26 -12.71 23.83 -12.08
CA GLY A 26 -14.16 24.05 -11.98
C GLY A 26 -14.51 25.36 -11.28
N ASN A 27 -15.53 25.33 -10.44
CA ASN A 27 -15.97 26.48 -9.64
C ASN A 27 -15.17 26.66 -8.34
N ILE A 28 -13.93 26.12 -8.27
CA ILE A 28 -13.16 26.15 -7.02
C ILE A 28 -12.86 27.58 -6.55
N ARG A 29 -12.73 28.51 -7.51
CA ARG A 29 -12.48 29.92 -7.21
C ARG A 29 -13.60 30.55 -6.39
N ASP A 30 -14.84 30.15 -6.63
CA ASP A 30 -16.02 30.68 -5.93
C ASP A 30 -16.08 30.18 -4.47
N LEU A 31 -15.36 29.08 -4.16
CA LEU A 31 -15.24 28.50 -2.83
C LEU A 31 -14.04 29.02 -2.05
N MET A 32 -13.09 29.69 -2.71
CA MET A 32 -11.87 30.20 -2.06
C MET A 32 -12.20 31.25 -1.01
N ARG A 33 -11.56 31.14 0.17
CA ARG A 33 -11.66 32.08 1.29
C ARG A 33 -10.28 32.60 1.64
N GLY A 34 -10.15 33.92 1.72
CA GLY A 34 -8.89 34.60 2.00
C GLY A 34 -7.86 34.44 0.88
N ASP A 35 -6.65 34.88 1.12
CA ASP A 35 -5.57 34.88 0.16
C ASP A 35 -4.97 33.48 -0.08
N GLU A 36 -4.25 33.33 -1.20
CA GLU A 36 -3.41 32.16 -1.45
C GLU A 36 -2.29 32.07 -0.41
N ILE A 37 -2.04 30.84 0.08
CA ILE A 37 -0.95 30.56 0.98
C ILE A 37 0.26 30.16 0.13
N ARG A 38 1.26 31.05 0.06
CA ARG A 38 2.47 30.81 -0.76
C ARG A 38 3.31 29.68 -0.16
N GLY A 39 3.87 28.86 -1.03
CA GLY A 39 4.82 27.79 -0.68
C GLY A 39 5.18 26.93 -1.87
N ARG A 40 6.23 26.12 -1.71
CA ARG A 40 6.59 25.10 -2.71
C ARG A 40 5.46 24.10 -2.86
N LEU A 41 5.18 23.68 -4.10
CA LEU A 41 4.25 22.57 -4.35
C LEU A 41 4.80 21.29 -3.68
N VAL A 42 3.99 20.64 -2.87
CA VAL A 42 4.28 19.33 -2.28
C VAL A 42 3.16 18.37 -2.63
N ASP A 43 3.53 17.26 -3.27
CA ASP A 43 2.60 16.21 -3.66
C ASP A 43 2.72 15.00 -2.70
N PHE A 44 1.82 14.94 -1.72
CA PHE A 44 1.73 13.83 -0.79
C PHE A 44 0.96 12.61 -1.32
N SER A 45 0.53 12.59 -2.58
CA SER A 45 -0.15 11.42 -3.16
C SER A 45 0.80 10.25 -3.36
N HIS A 46 2.09 10.54 -3.58
CA HIS A 46 3.18 9.57 -3.73
C HIS A 46 4.47 10.03 -3.02
N GLY A 47 5.48 9.15 -2.94
CA GLY A 47 6.78 9.51 -2.38
C GLY A 47 7.63 10.32 -3.36
N ASP A 48 8.45 11.22 -2.82
CA ASP A 48 9.43 12.01 -3.56
C ASP A 48 10.72 11.18 -3.76
N VAL A 49 10.97 10.76 -4.99
CA VAL A 49 12.15 9.95 -5.34
C VAL A 49 13.44 10.78 -5.40
N ASP A 50 13.33 12.10 -5.47
CA ASP A 50 14.50 12.99 -5.39
C ASP A 50 14.96 13.15 -3.94
N ALA A 51 14.00 13.14 -2.99
CA ALA A 51 14.31 13.15 -1.56
C ALA A 51 14.83 11.80 -1.04
N PHE A 52 14.33 10.69 -1.60
CA PHE A 52 14.70 9.33 -1.22
C PHE A 52 15.14 8.54 -2.46
N THR A 53 16.44 8.62 -2.76
CA THR A 53 17.04 7.95 -3.92
C THR A 53 16.95 6.41 -3.85
N PRO A 54 16.98 5.72 -4.99
CA PRO A 54 17.02 4.27 -5.06
C PRO A 54 18.16 3.64 -4.25
N THR A 55 17.97 2.38 -3.84
CA THR A 55 19.01 1.57 -3.21
C THR A 55 20.30 1.61 -4.04
N PRO A 56 21.48 1.84 -3.43
CA PRO A 56 22.75 1.81 -4.14
C PRO A 56 22.99 0.50 -4.90
N GLY A 57 23.60 0.59 -6.07
CA GLY A 57 23.85 -0.56 -6.93
C GLY A 57 22.68 -0.97 -7.85
N SER A 58 21.53 -0.31 -7.73
CA SER A 58 20.35 -0.67 -8.53
C SER A 58 20.51 -0.42 -10.02
N PHE A 59 21.13 0.71 -10.39
CA PHE A 59 21.40 1.04 -11.79
C PHE A 59 22.46 0.12 -12.38
N GLU A 60 23.49 -0.20 -11.62
CA GLU A 60 24.57 -1.11 -12.02
C GLU A 60 24.01 -2.50 -12.33
N ARG A 61 23.14 -3.05 -11.46
CA ARG A 61 22.48 -4.35 -11.70
C ARG A 61 21.59 -4.33 -12.94
N PHE A 62 20.89 -3.24 -13.18
CA PHE A 62 20.09 -3.06 -14.39
C PHE A 62 20.99 -3.02 -15.64
N SER A 63 22.09 -2.24 -15.62
CA SER A 63 23.03 -2.10 -16.73
C SER A 63 23.69 -3.43 -17.07
N GLU A 64 24.19 -4.15 -16.05
CA GLU A 64 24.77 -5.50 -16.21
C GLU A 64 23.80 -6.47 -16.90
N ALA A 65 22.50 -6.40 -16.52
CA ALA A 65 21.49 -7.25 -17.14
C ALA A 65 21.22 -6.91 -18.61
N VAL A 66 21.27 -5.62 -18.96
CA VAL A 66 21.13 -5.16 -20.35
C VAL A 66 22.34 -5.65 -21.18
N GLU A 67 23.55 -5.52 -20.63
CA GLU A 67 24.80 -5.96 -21.29
C GLU A 67 24.85 -7.47 -21.47
N ALA A 68 24.33 -8.25 -20.50
CA ALA A 68 24.22 -9.71 -20.60
C ALA A 68 23.25 -10.18 -21.69
N GLY A 69 22.32 -9.33 -22.10
CA GLY A 69 21.47 -9.53 -23.28
C GLY A 69 20.43 -10.63 -23.19
N GLY A 70 20.25 -11.37 -24.26
CA GLY A 70 19.15 -12.27 -24.60
C GLY A 70 18.42 -13.05 -23.49
N ARG A 71 19.14 -13.77 -22.60
CA ARG A 71 18.50 -14.53 -21.52
C ARG A 71 17.82 -13.64 -20.48
N GLN A 72 18.32 -12.44 -20.24
CA GLN A 72 17.76 -11.48 -19.29
C GLN A 72 16.53 -10.76 -19.85
N ALA A 73 16.40 -10.63 -21.17
CA ALA A 73 15.26 -9.99 -21.81
C ALA A 73 13.98 -10.85 -21.72
N TYR A 74 14.14 -12.19 -21.93
CA TYR A 74 13.02 -13.15 -22.00
C TYR A 74 13.15 -14.23 -20.94
N THR A 75 12.82 -13.88 -19.70
CA THR A 75 12.77 -14.82 -18.57
C THR A 75 11.52 -15.71 -18.63
N GLU A 76 11.39 -16.65 -17.72
CA GLU A 76 10.14 -17.40 -17.49
C GLU A 76 8.98 -16.46 -17.12
N TYR A 77 7.75 -16.90 -17.30
CA TYR A 77 6.57 -16.11 -16.96
C TYR A 77 6.51 -15.73 -15.48
N ARG A 78 6.91 -16.60 -14.58
CA ARG A 78 7.00 -16.30 -13.15
C ARG A 78 8.27 -15.58 -12.72
N GLY A 79 9.15 -15.24 -13.66
CA GLY A 79 10.41 -14.53 -13.44
C GLY A 79 11.64 -15.44 -13.52
N ALA A 80 12.82 -14.86 -13.62
CA ALA A 80 14.09 -15.58 -13.76
C ALA A 80 14.32 -16.53 -12.58
N ALA A 81 14.67 -17.79 -12.87
CA ALA A 81 14.80 -18.85 -11.86
C ALA A 81 15.87 -18.53 -10.81
N ASP A 82 17.02 -17.99 -11.24
CA ASP A 82 18.11 -17.57 -10.36
C ASP A 82 17.67 -16.44 -9.40
N ILE A 83 16.96 -15.45 -9.91
CA ILE A 83 16.40 -14.35 -9.09
C ILE A 83 15.35 -14.88 -8.10
N ARG A 84 14.46 -15.78 -8.54
CA ARG A 84 13.46 -16.41 -7.65
C ARG A 84 14.13 -17.21 -6.54
N SER A 85 15.19 -17.94 -6.86
CA SER A 85 15.94 -18.74 -5.87
C SER A 85 16.60 -17.84 -4.81
N GLU A 86 17.28 -16.77 -5.22
CA GLU A 86 17.88 -15.80 -4.30
C GLU A 86 16.83 -15.12 -3.43
N LEU A 87 15.71 -14.70 -4.01
CA LEU A 87 14.63 -14.03 -3.27
C LEU A 87 13.92 -14.98 -2.31
N ALA A 88 13.67 -16.22 -2.71
CA ALA A 88 13.03 -17.20 -1.84
C ALA A 88 13.80 -17.35 -0.52
N GLN A 89 15.14 -17.48 -0.58
CA GLN A 89 15.99 -17.57 0.59
C GLN A 89 15.92 -16.32 1.48
N ARG A 90 15.94 -15.12 0.88
CA ARG A 90 15.88 -13.85 1.62
C ARG A 90 14.50 -13.64 2.25
N LEU A 91 13.42 -13.97 1.53
CA LEU A 91 12.05 -13.87 2.03
C LEU A 91 11.78 -14.91 3.13
N GLU A 92 12.32 -16.12 3.02
CA GLU A 92 12.27 -17.12 4.10
C GLU A 92 12.97 -16.62 5.36
N ALA A 93 14.21 -16.11 5.23
CA ALA A 93 14.95 -15.54 6.35
C ALA A 93 14.22 -14.35 6.99
N PHE A 94 13.57 -13.49 6.18
CA PHE A 94 12.86 -12.32 6.67
C PHE A 94 11.51 -12.65 7.31
N THR A 95 10.75 -13.59 6.73
CA THR A 95 9.38 -13.90 7.20
C THR A 95 9.33 -15.02 8.22
N GLY A 96 10.39 -15.82 8.35
CA GLY A 96 10.42 -17.00 9.21
C GLY A 96 9.57 -18.17 8.71
N ALA A 97 9.23 -18.19 7.40
CA ALA A 97 8.41 -19.24 6.78
C ALA A 97 8.96 -19.62 5.41
N SER A 98 9.03 -20.91 5.11
CA SER A 98 9.60 -21.44 3.87
C SER A 98 8.95 -20.88 2.62
N VAL A 99 9.76 -20.56 1.62
CA VAL A 99 9.33 -20.08 0.30
C VAL A 99 9.92 -21.01 -0.78
N SER A 100 9.06 -21.75 -1.49
CA SER A 100 9.49 -22.55 -2.63
C SER A 100 9.89 -21.64 -3.79
N ALA A 101 11.15 -21.73 -4.23
CA ALA A 101 11.65 -20.97 -5.37
C ALA A 101 10.99 -21.38 -6.69
N ASP A 102 10.59 -22.65 -6.82
CA ASP A 102 10.03 -23.19 -8.05
C ASP A 102 8.53 -22.99 -8.16
N GLU A 103 7.79 -23.22 -7.08
CA GLU A 103 6.33 -23.25 -7.10
C GLU A 103 5.65 -22.13 -6.30
N GLY A 104 6.35 -21.60 -5.31
CA GLY A 104 5.80 -20.72 -4.28
C GLY A 104 6.08 -19.22 -4.45
N ILE A 105 6.68 -18.77 -5.56
CA ILE A 105 7.00 -17.36 -5.80
C ILE A 105 6.82 -16.96 -7.26
N ILE A 106 6.32 -15.75 -7.49
CA ILE A 106 6.21 -15.11 -8.81
C ILE A 106 6.67 -13.65 -8.74
N LEU A 107 7.49 -13.23 -9.72
CA LEU A 107 7.90 -11.85 -9.92
C LEU A 107 6.91 -11.15 -10.85
N THR A 108 6.49 -9.95 -10.49
CA THR A 108 5.38 -9.25 -11.15
C THR A 108 5.77 -7.81 -11.53
N PRO A 109 5.06 -7.17 -12.47
CA PRO A 109 5.22 -5.74 -12.79
C PRO A 109 4.78 -4.82 -11.64
N GLY A 110 5.58 -4.78 -10.58
CA GLY A 110 5.26 -4.11 -9.32
C GLY A 110 4.29 -4.89 -8.44
N THR A 111 4.17 -4.49 -7.19
CA THR A 111 3.20 -5.09 -6.24
C THR A 111 1.74 -4.85 -6.66
N GLN A 112 1.47 -3.80 -7.44
CA GLN A 112 0.16 -3.58 -8.04
C GLN A 112 -0.20 -4.68 -9.06
N GLY A 113 0.77 -5.12 -9.86
CA GLY A 113 0.60 -6.28 -10.75
C GLY A 113 0.36 -7.56 -9.95
N ALA A 114 1.09 -7.76 -8.83
CA ALA A 114 0.87 -8.88 -7.94
C ALA A 114 -0.56 -8.88 -7.36
N LEU A 115 -1.03 -7.73 -6.89
CA LEU A 115 -2.38 -7.58 -6.34
C LEU A 115 -3.46 -7.88 -7.40
N PHE A 116 -3.32 -7.32 -8.59
CA PHE A 116 -4.25 -7.61 -9.71
C PHE A 116 -4.33 -9.11 -10.01
N LEU A 117 -3.18 -9.76 -10.16
CA LEU A 117 -3.10 -11.18 -10.46
C LEU A 117 -3.62 -12.04 -9.30
N ALA A 118 -3.35 -11.65 -8.04
CA ALA A 118 -3.81 -12.36 -6.86
C ALA A 118 -5.36 -12.32 -6.75
N VAL A 119 -5.96 -11.13 -6.92
CA VAL A 119 -7.43 -11.00 -6.89
C VAL A 119 -8.05 -11.77 -8.06
N ALA A 120 -7.52 -11.62 -9.27
CA ALA A 120 -8.01 -12.35 -10.45
C ALA A 120 -7.86 -13.89 -10.33
N ALA A 121 -6.88 -14.37 -9.55
CA ALA A 121 -6.63 -15.80 -9.32
C ALA A 121 -7.49 -16.41 -8.19
N THR A 122 -8.12 -15.57 -7.36
CA THR A 122 -8.81 -16.00 -6.13
C THR A 122 -10.27 -15.58 -6.02
N VAL A 123 -10.70 -14.62 -6.83
CA VAL A 123 -12.06 -14.05 -6.77
C VAL A 123 -12.81 -14.34 -8.08
N SER A 124 -13.97 -14.97 -7.94
CA SER A 124 -14.93 -15.19 -9.03
C SER A 124 -16.15 -14.27 -8.86
N ASP A 125 -16.96 -14.16 -9.90
CA ASP A 125 -18.23 -13.43 -9.86
C ASP A 125 -19.12 -13.94 -8.72
N GLY A 126 -19.62 -13.02 -7.90
CA GLY A 126 -20.44 -13.31 -6.72
C GLY A 126 -19.67 -13.76 -5.46
N ASP A 127 -18.37 -14.01 -5.52
CA ASP A 127 -17.59 -14.37 -4.33
C ASP A 127 -17.53 -13.23 -3.31
N LYS A 128 -17.71 -13.55 -2.06
CA LYS A 128 -17.59 -12.60 -0.96
C LYS A 128 -16.14 -12.51 -0.48
N VAL A 129 -15.64 -11.29 -0.33
CA VAL A 129 -14.28 -10.98 0.12
C VAL A 129 -14.33 -10.03 1.30
N ALA A 130 -13.78 -10.44 2.43
CA ALA A 130 -13.60 -9.57 3.59
C ALA A 130 -12.41 -8.62 3.33
N ILE A 131 -12.62 -7.31 3.50
CA ILE A 131 -11.60 -6.29 3.31
C ILE A 131 -11.63 -5.31 4.48
N VAL A 132 -10.47 -5.03 5.05
CA VAL A 132 -10.33 -4.05 6.14
C VAL A 132 -10.66 -2.64 5.65
N GLN A 133 -11.25 -1.81 6.51
CA GLN A 133 -11.49 -0.40 6.26
C GLN A 133 -11.10 0.45 7.49
N PRO A 134 -10.18 1.44 7.30
CA PRO A 134 -9.56 1.84 6.02
C PRO A 134 -8.48 0.86 5.55
N ASP A 135 -8.38 0.68 4.24
CA ASP A 135 -7.26 -0.06 3.62
C ASP A 135 -7.02 0.44 2.19
N TYR A 136 -5.96 -0.09 1.57
CA TYR A 136 -5.51 0.33 0.24
C TYR A 136 -6.66 0.29 -0.78
N PHE A 137 -6.87 1.40 -1.45
CA PHE A 137 -8.05 1.63 -2.30
C PHE A 137 -8.24 0.60 -3.41
N ALA A 138 -7.13 0.06 -3.96
CA ALA A 138 -7.20 -0.90 -5.06
C ALA A 138 -7.77 -2.26 -4.62
N ASN A 139 -7.68 -2.61 -3.33
CA ASN A 139 -8.20 -3.87 -2.80
C ASN A 139 -9.68 -4.03 -3.14
N ARG A 140 -10.53 -3.09 -2.69
CA ARG A 140 -11.97 -3.14 -2.95
C ARG A 140 -12.33 -2.96 -4.43
N LYS A 141 -11.62 -2.05 -5.13
CA LYS A 141 -11.90 -1.75 -6.53
C LYS A 141 -11.64 -2.94 -7.43
N LEU A 142 -10.54 -3.67 -7.21
CA LEU A 142 -10.24 -4.89 -7.97
C LEU A 142 -11.24 -6.00 -7.67
N VAL A 143 -11.58 -6.24 -6.39
CA VAL A 143 -12.59 -7.24 -6.04
C VAL A 143 -13.92 -6.95 -6.75
N GLN A 144 -14.40 -5.72 -6.70
CA GLN A 144 -15.63 -5.31 -7.38
C GLN A 144 -15.52 -5.41 -8.91
N PHE A 145 -14.37 -5.05 -9.48
CA PHE A 145 -14.12 -5.16 -10.91
C PHE A 145 -14.20 -6.61 -11.43
N PHE A 146 -13.75 -7.57 -10.61
CA PHE A 146 -13.87 -9.00 -10.91
C PHE A 146 -15.23 -9.62 -10.52
N GLY A 147 -16.21 -8.80 -10.13
CA GLY A 147 -17.56 -9.26 -9.79
C GLY A 147 -17.71 -9.72 -8.34
N GLY A 148 -16.67 -9.62 -7.52
CA GLY A 148 -16.73 -9.99 -6.11
C GLY A 148 -17.51 -8.97 -5.26
N GLN A 149 -18.05 -9.45 -4.15
CA GLN A 149 -18.79 -8.67 -3.16
C GLN A 149 -17.90 -8.37 -1.95
N VAL A 150 -17.67 -7.10 -1.67
CA VAL A 150 -16.85 -6.66 -0.52
C VAL A 150 -17.69 -6.71 0.76
N ILE A 151 -17.20 -7.42 1.77
CA ILE A 151 -17.69 -7.34 3.15
C ILE A 151 -16.67 -6.50 3.93
N PRO A 152 -17.02 -5.27 4.35
CA PRO A 152 -16.09 -4.42 5.09
C PRO A 152 -15.88 -4.94 6.51
N VAL A 153 -14.63 -4.86 6.99
CA VAL A 153 -14.24 -5.15 8.38
C VAL A 153 -13.60 -3.88 8.96
N GLY A 154 -14.18 -3.37 10.02
CA GLY A 154 -13.75 -2.11 10.63
C GLY A 154 -12.39 -2.21 11.34
N MET A 155 -11.73 -1.06 11.44
CA MET A 155 -10.49 -0.88 12.20
C MET A 155 -10.61 0.38 13.06
N ASN A 156 -10.47 0.21 14.37
CA ASN A 156 -10.47 1.33 15.34
C ASN A 156 -9.05 1.89 15.54
N TYR A 157 -8.42 2.30 14.46
CA TYR A 157 -7.01 2.67 14.42
C TYR A 157 -6.65 3.92 15.24
N LEU A 158 -7.58 4.84 15.49
CA LEU A 158 -7.30 6.06 16.27
C LEU A 158 -7.15 5.77 17.77
N ASN A 159 -7.96 4.86 18.31
CA ASN A 159 -8.00 4.55 19.75
C ASN A 159 -7.05 3.40 20.12
N ALA A 160 -6.67 2.56 19.18
CA ALA A 160 -5.72 1.48 19.39
C ALA A 160 -4.29 2.03 19.32
N THR A 161 -3.50 1.94 20.40
CA THR A 161 -2.13 2.49 20.44
C THR A 161 -1.05 1.44 20.26
N ALA A 162 -1.29 0.21 20.70
CA ALA A 162 -0.36 -0.92 20.65
C ALA A 162 -0.71 -1.99 19.62
N GLU A 163 -1.81 -1.79 18.89
CA GLU A 163 -2.36 -2.74 17.92
C GLU A 163 -2.98 -1.99 16.73
N ALA A 164 -3.37 -2.68 15.68
CA ALA A 164 -4.05 -2.07 14.53
C ALA A 164 -5.48 -1.65 14.88
N GLY A 165 -6.12 -2.34 15.80
CA GLY A 165 -7.52 -2.13 16.20
C GLY A 165 -8.52 -2.80 15.28
N LEU A 166 -8.15 -3.95 14.69
CA LEU A 166 -9.04 -4.75 13.84
C LEU A 166 -10.28 -5.19 14.61
N ASP A 167 -11.47 -5.03 14.04
CA ASP A 167 -12.69 -5.57 14.59
C ASP A 167 -12.79 -7.07 14.28
N LEU A 168 -12.30 -7.89 15.20
CA LEU A 168 -12.29 -9.35 15.08
C LEU A 168 -13.69 -9.95 15.08
N SER A 169 -14.69 -9.28 15.68
CA SER A 169 -16.08 -9.73 15.67
C SER A 169 -16.71 -9.55 14.28
N GLN A 170 -16.45 -8.41 13.64
CA GLN A 170 -16.86 -8.20 12.25
C GLN A 170 -16.11 -9.14 11.29
N LEU A 171 -14.83 -9.44 11.54
CA LEU A 171 -14.08 -10.40 10.72
C LEU A 171 -14.71 -11.80 10.82
N ARG A 172 -15.04 -12.29 12.02
CA ARG A 172 -15.76 -13.57 12.21
C ARG A 172 -17.09 -13.54 11.47
N ALA A 173 -17.89 -12.50 11.68
CA ALA A 173 -19.20 -12.37 11.02
C ALA A 173 -19.09 -12.36 9.49
N ALA A 174 -18.04 -11.75 8.92
CA ALA A 174 -17.79 -11.78 7.47
C ALA A 174 -17.52 -13.21 6.97
N PHE A 175 -16.76 -14.01 7.73
CA PHE A 175 -16.49 -15.42 7.39
C PHE A 175 -17.74 -16.29 7.52
N GLU A 176 -18.51 -16.11 8.59
CA GLU A 176 -19.83 -16.76 8.79
C GLU A 176 -20.82 -16.40 7.67
N ALA A 177 -20.76 -15.17 7.17
CA ALA A 177 -21.54 -14.72 6.01
C ALA A 177 -21.09 -15.31 4.67
N GLY A 178 -20.02 -16.13 4.67
CA GLY A 178 -19.54 -16.88 3.50
C GLY A 178 -18.46 -16.16 2.70
N ALA A 179 -17.71 -15.24 3.31
CA ALA A 179 -16.47 -14.75 2.67
C ALA A 179 -15.51 -15.92 2.46
N LYS A 180 -14.86 -15.95 1.28
CA LYS A 180 -13.88 -16.98 0.92
C LYS A 180 -12.44 -16.47 0.96
N THR A 181 -12.29 -15.15 0.91
CA THR A 181 -10.99 -14.48 0.91
C THR A 181 -11.00 -13.34 1.91
N PHE A 182 -9.89 -13.18 2.62
CA PHE A 182 -9.57 -12.00 3.43
C PHE A 182 -8.38 -11.28 2.85
N LEU A 183 -8.54 -10.01 2.52
CA LEU A 183 -7.51 -9.18 1.90
C LEU A 183 -7.25 -7.96 2.77
N PHE A 184 -5.99 -7.75 3.19
CA PHE A 184 -5.60 -6.64 4.05
C PHE A 184 -4.13 -6.24 3.83
N SER A 185 -3.79 -4.98 4.17
CA SER A 185 -2.41 -4.51 4.22
C SER A 185 -1.88 -4.51 5.66
N ASN A 186 -0.67 -5.01 5.85
CA ASN A 186 0.08 -4.96 7.11
C ASN A 186 1.57 -4.74 6.85
N PRO A 187 2.15 -3.59 7.18
CA PRO A 187 1.52 -2.42 7.80
C PRO A 187 0.39 -1.81 6.98
N ASN A 188 -0.61 -1.26 7.66
CA ASN A 188 -1.81 -0.76 7.00
C ASN A 188 -1.55 0.55 6.23
N ASN A 189 -2.01 0.61 5.00
CA ASN A 189 -2.13 1.81 4.20
C ASN A 189 -3.62 2.19 4.14
N PRO A 190 -4.08 3.28 4.79
CA PRO A 190 -3.35 4.55 4.97
C PRO A 190 -2.87 4.87 6.39
N THR A 191 -3.12 4.05 7.39
CA THR A 191 -2.98 4.44 8.81
C THR A 191 -1.58 4.28 9.38
N GLY A 192 -0.73 3.45 8.74
CA GLY A 192 0.59 3.07 9.28
C GLY A 192 0.51 2.16 10.51
N ALA A 193 -0.66 1.62 10.83
CA ALA A 193 -0.83 0.67 11.92
C ALA A 193 -0.17 -0.67 11.59
N VAL A 194 0.46 -1.29 12.60
CA VAL A 194 0.98 -2.66 12.54
C VAL A 194 0.06 -3.54 13.38
N TYR A 195 -0.35 -4.67 12.82
CA TYR A 195 -1.19 -5.63 13.55
C TYR A 195 -0.36 -6.30 14.64
N SER A 196 -0.89 -6.33 15.84
CA SER A 196 -0.29 -7.04 16.97
C SER A 196 -0.20 -8.55 16.69
N GLN A 197 0.70 -9.24 17.39
CA GLN A 197 0.78 -10.69 17.29
C GLN A 197 -0.57 -11.34 17.62
N THR A 198 -1.29 -10.84 18.63
CA THR A 198 -2.61 -11.35 19.03
C THR A 198 -3.61 -11.21 17.89
N GLU A 199 -3.68 -10.06 17.20
CA GLU A 199 -4.56 -9.87 16.05
C GLU A 199 -4.21 -10.85 14.92
N ILE A 200 -2.92 -11.01 14.61
CA ILE A 200 -2.46 -11.96 13.58
C ILE A 200 -2.81 -13.39 13.95
N ASP A 201 -2.63 -13.79 15.22
CA ASP A 201 -2.98 -15.14 15.70
C ASP A 201 -4.49 -15.40 15.61
N GLN A 202 -5.32 -14.40 15.92
CA GLN A 202 -6.77 -14.48 15.77
C GLN A 202 -7.20 -14.56 14.29
N ILE A 203 -6.56 -13.78 13.40
CA ILE A 203 -6.79 -13.91 11.94
C ILE A 203 -6.47 -15.33 11.48
N VAL A 204 -5.32 -15.89 11.89
CA VAL A 204 -4.92 -17.26 11.54
C VAL A 204 -5.92 -18.29 12.07
N PHE A 205 -6.34 -18.14 13.34
CA PHE A 205 -7.33 -19.02 13.95
C PHE A 205 -8.64 -19.03 13.14
N LEU A 206 -9.20 -17.86 12.86
CA LEU A 206 -10.43 -17.71 12.10
C LEU A 206 -10.27 -18.20 10.64
N ALA A 207 -9.16 -17.86 9.99
CA ALA A 207 -8.92 -18.30 8.62
C ALA A 207 -8.83 -19.83 8.49
N ARG A 208 -8.25 -20.51 9.48
CA ARG A 208 -8.23 -21.97 9.54
C ARG A 208 -9.60 -22.57 9.81
N GLU A 209 -10.35 -22.00 10.78
CA GLU A 209 -11.70 -22.45 11.15
C GLU A 209 -12.65 -22.43 9.94
N PHE A 210 -12.59 -21.38 9.14
CA PHE A 210 -13.49 -21.17 8.00
C PHE A 210 -12.90 -21.53 6.63
N GLY A 211 -11.65 -22.00 6.57
CA GLY A 211 -10.99 -22.35 5.30
C GLY A 211 -10.74 -21.15 4.37
N ILE A 212 -10.43 -19.98 4.94
CA ILE A 212 -10.29 -18.71 4.22
C ILE A 212 -8.94 -18.60 3.53
N THR A 213 -8.92 -18.13 2.29
CA THR A 213 -7.71 -17.67 1.62
C THR A 213 -7.33 -16.27 2.13
N VAL A 214 -6.11 -16.11 2.62
CA VAL A 214 -5.60 -14.83 3.12
C VAL A 214 -4.62 -14.22 2.14
N ILE A 215 -4.87 -13.01 1.69
CA ILE A 215 -3.95 -12.21 0.88
C ILE A 215 -3.44 -11.05 1.76
N ALA A 216 -2.15 -11.08 2.09
CA ALA A 216 -1.50 -10.08 2.94
C ALA A 216 -0.56 -9.20 2.10
N ASP A 217 -0.92 -7.94 1.92
CA ASP A 217 -0.01 -6.93 1.34
C ASP A 217 0.93 -6.42 2.43
N GLN A 218 2.22 -6.80 2.32
CA GLN A 218 3.27 -6.49 3.29
C GLN A 218 4.31 -5.51 2.72
N LEU A 219 3.93 -4.65 1.78
CA LEU A 219 4.83 -3.73 1.08
C LEU A 219 5.68 -2.87 2.02
N TYR A 220 5.13 -2.47 3.18
CA TYR A 220 5.79 -1.60 4.14
C TYR A 220 6.42 -2.34 5.33
N SER A 221 6.45 -3.66 5.35
CA SER A 221 6.92 -4.47 6.49
C SER A 221 8.39 -4.25 6.87
N ARG A 222 9.20 -3.67 5.97
CA ARG A 222 10.60 -3.31 6.23
C ARG A 222 10.78 -1.89 6.77
N LEU A 223 9.80 -0.98 6.63
CA LEU A 223 9.87 0.40 7.10
C LEU A 223 9.11 0.53 8.42
N ARG A 224 9.73 0.12 9.52
CA ARG A 224 9.14 0.10 10.89
C ARG A 224 9.91 1.04 11.81
N TYR A 225 9.20 1.74 12.68
CA TYR A 225 9.75 2.76 13.55
C TYR A 225 9.90 2.26 14.99
N GLY A 226 10.89 2.79 15.73
CA GLY A 226 11.05 2.53 17.16
C GLY A 226 11.28 1.06 17.54
N GLY A 227 11.76 0.21 16.61
CA GLY A 227 11.93 -1.22 16.86
C GLY A 227 10.62 -2.00 16.92
N GLU A 228 9.53 -1.48 16.33
CA GLU A 228 8.20 -2.10 16.32
C GLU A 228 8.27 -3.59 15.95
N HIS A 229 7.66 -4.42 16.79
CA HIS A 229 7.57 -5.85 16.53
C HIS A 229 6.62 -6.10 15.36
N TYR A 230 7.01 -6.99 14.45
CA TYR A 230 6.18 -7.35 13.29
C TYR A 230 5.99 -8.86 13.22
N THR A 231 4.74 -9.28 13.16
CA THR A 231 4.38 -10.69 13.05
C THR A 231 3.99 -11.03 11.62
N HIS A 232 4.80 -11.84 10.96
CA HIS A 232 4.46 -12.36 9.63
C HIS A 232 3.41 -13.45 9.72
N ILE A 233 2.26 -13.27 9.09
CA ILE A 233 1.13 -14.22 9.15
C ILE A 233 1.53 -15.63 8.67
N ARG A 234 2.44 -15.73 7.70
CA ARG A 234 2.96 -17.00 7.19
C ARG A 234 3.69 -17.83 8.26
N ALA A 235 4.31 -17.18 9.23
CA ALA A 235 5.03 -17.83 10.32
C ALA A 235 4.13 -18.26 11.49
N ARG A 236 2.79 -18.08 11.37
CA ARG A 236 1.83 -18.36 12.47
C ARG A 236 0.99 -19.62 12.23
N GLY A 237 1.47 -20.53 11.39
CA GLY A 237 0.86 -21.85 11.21
C GLY A 237 -0.39 -21.89 10.33
N LEU A 238 -0.65 -20.84 9.55
CA LEU A 238 -1.64 -20.92 8.49
C LEU A 238 -1.12 -21.84 7.38
N PRO A 239 -1.92 -22.80 6.88
CA PRO A 239 -1.49 -23.67 5.76
C PRO A 239 -1.01 -22.84 4.57
N THR A 240 0.09 -23.27 3.94
CA THR A 240 0.67 -22.54 2.81
C THR A 240 -0.34 -22.31 1.68
N GLU A 241 -1.24 -23.27 1.44
CA GLU A 241 -2.30 -23.16 0.43
C GLU A 241 -3.35 -22.08 0.73
N GLN A 242 -3.42 -21.62 1.96
CA GLN A 242 -4.38 -20.59 2.38
C GLN A 242 -3.80 -19.18 2.44
N VAL A 243 -2.49 -19.00 2.16
CA VAL A 243 -1.86 -17.67 2.30
C VAL A 243 -1.07 -17.26 1.08
N LEU A 244 -1.28 -16.03 0.66
CA LEU A 244 -0.46 -15.33 -0.33
C LEU A 244 0.05 -14.02 0.27
N THR A 245 1.35 -13.79 0.20
CA THR A 245 1.97 -12.54 0.64
C THR A 245 2.46 -11.75 -0.57
N ILE A 246 2.21 -10.45 -0.57
CA ILE A 246 2.70 -9.53 -1.60
C ILE A 246 3.73 -8.60 -0.96
N MET A 247 4.91 -8.50 -1.57
CA MET A 247 5.98 -7.60 -1.16
C MET A 247 6.73 -7.04 -2.38
N GLY A 248 7.52 -6.00 -2.16
CA GLY A 248 8.37 -5.47 -3.21
C GLY A 248 9.17 -4.24 -2.78
N PRO A 249 10.24 -3.90 -3.51
CA PRO A 249 11.17 -2.84 -3.14
C PRO A 249 10.72 -1.43 -3.60
N SER A 250 9.45 -1.27 -3.98
CA SER A 250 8.96 -0.04 -4.62
C SER A 250 8.98 1.19 -3.71
N LYS A 251 8.86 1.00 -2.38
CA LYS A 251 8.64 2.10 -1.43
C LYS A 251 9.83 2.33 -0.51
N THR A 252 10.13 1.40 0.37
CA THR A 252 11.25 1.52 1.32
C THR A 252 12.58 1.69 0.61
N GLU A 253 12.78 0.99 -0.48
CA GLU A 253 14.00 0.98 -1.30
C GLU A 253 13.98 2.01 -2.44
N SER A 254 12.88 2.74 -2.62
CA SER A 254 12.69 3.74 -3.69
C SER A 254 12.87 3.19 -5.12
N LEU A 255 12.56 1.91 -5.32
CA LEU A 255 12.68 1.24 -6.63
C LEU A 255 11.37 1.22 -7.43
N SER A 256 10.47 2.17 -7.16
CA SER A 256 9.15 2.22 -7.80
C SER A 256 9.22 2.31 -9.33
N GLY A 257 10.20 3.03 -9.88
CA GLY A 257 10.42 3.19 -11.32
C GLY A 257 10.81 1.89 -12.04
N TYR A 258 11.45 0.96 -11.35
CA TYR A 258 11.80 -0.36 -11.91
C TYR A 258 10.61 -1.30 -12.06
N ARG A 259 9.45 -0.99 -11.47
CA ARG A 259 8.24 -1.80 -11.53
C ARG A 259 8.46 -3.25 -11.09
N LEU A 260 8.98 -3.45 -9.88
CA LEU A 260 9.29 -4.75 -9.30
C LEU A 260 8.33 -5.07 -8.15
N GLY A 261 7.80 -6.29 -8.15
CA GLY A 261 6.98 -6.86 -7.09
C GLY A 261 7.13 -8.38 -7.05
N ALA A 262 6.82 -8.96 -5.91
CA ALA A 262 6.79 -10.40 -5.71
C ALA A 262 5.53 -10.79 -4.96
N ALA A 263 4.91 -11.90 -5.38
CA ALA A 263 3.93 -12.61 -4.58
C ALA A 263 4.46 -14.00 -4.25
N PHE A 264 4.23 -14.45 -3.03
CA PHE A 264 4.72 -15.75 -2.58
C PHE A 264 3.78 -16.39 -1.55
N GLY A 265 3.67 -17.71 -1.60
CA GLY A 265 2.77 -18.50 -0.75
C GLY A 265 2.23 -19.70 -1.46
N SER A 266 0.92 -19.81 -1.54
CA SER A 266 0.22 -20.95 -2.13
C SER A 266 0.69 -21.28 -3.55
N PRO A 267 1.29 -22.46 -3.79
CA PRO A 267 1.65 -22.92 -5.13
C PRO A 267 0.47 -22.91 -6.11
N THR A 268 -0.71 -23.27 -5.63
CA THR A 268 -1.94 -23.27 -6.43
C THR A 268 -2.30 -21.87 -6.91
N ILE A 269 -2.25 -20.86 -6.05
CA ILE A 269 -2.52 -19.47 -6.41
C ILE A 269 -1.42 -18.95 -7.33
N ILE A 270 -0.15 -19.20 -7.02
CA ILE A 270 0.99 -18.80 -7.86
C ILE A 270 0.88 -19.39 -9.28
N SER A 271 0.48 -20.66 -9.41
CA SER A 271 0.27 -21.28 -10.73
C SER A 271 -0.83 -20.59 -11.53
N ARG A 272 -1.93 -20.17 -10.88
CA ARG A 272 -2.99 -19.39 -11.53
C ARG A 272 -2.52 -17.99 -11.93
N MET A 273 -1.77 -17.32 -11.07
CA MET A 273 -1.16 -16.00 -11.34
C MET A 273 -0.21 -16.07 -12.53
N GLU A 274 0.61 -17.13 -12.64
CA GLU A 274 1.52 -17.32 -13.78
C GLU A 274 0.76 -17.45 -15.11
N LYS A 275 -0.32 -18.23 -15.15
CA LYS A 275 -1.17 -18.37 -16.35
C LYS A 275 -1.77 -17.01 -16.76
N LEU A 276 -2.23 -16.22 -15.79
CA LEU A 276 -2.73 -14.87 -16.05
C LEU A 276 -1.62 -13.94 -16.51
N GLN A 277 -0.46 -13.95 -15.85
CA GLN A 277 0.69 -13.12 -16.23
C GLN A 277 1.13 -13.39 -17.67
N ALA A 278 1.11 -14.65 -18.10
CA ALA A 278 1.47 -15.05 -19.46
C ALA A 278 0.63 -14.38 -20.56
N ILE A 279 -0.59 -13.90 -20.25
CA ILE A 279 -1.48 -13.24 -21.22
C ILE A 279 -1.68 -11.73 -20.93
N VAL A 280 -1.45 -11.27 -19.70
CA VAL A 280 -1.67 -9.86 -19.31
C VAL A 280 -0.43 -9.01 -19.57
N SER A 281 0.75 -9.46 -19.14
CA SER A 281 2.02 -8.73 -19.23
C SER A 281 3.18 -9.57 -19.72
N LEU A 282 2.95 -10.83 -20.05
CA LEU A 282 3.93 -11.89 -20.30
C LEU A 282 4.79 -12.18 -19.07
N ARG A 283 5.45 -11.18 -18.49
CA ARG A 283 6.37 -11.29 -17.33
C ARG A 283 6.63 -9.91 -16.72
N ALA A 284 7.29 -9.87 -15.58
CA ALA A 284 7.96 -8.67 -15.12
C ALA A 284 9.10 -8.32 -16.10
N ALA A 285 9.41 -7.04 -16.28
CA ALA A 285 10.45 -6.58 -17.21
C ALA A 285 11.78 -7.28 -16.94
N GLY A 286 12.32 -8.00 -17.96
CA GLY A 286 13.41 -8.95 -17.79
C GLY A 286 14.65 -8.32 -17.17
N TYR A 287 15.20 -7.28 -17.77
CA TYR A 287 16.40 -6.60 -17.25
C TYR A 287 16.20 -6.02 -15.85
N ASN A 288 14.99 -5.52 -15.56
CA ASN A 288 14.68 -4.94 -14.26
C ASN A 288 14.71 -5.97 -13.13
N GLN A 289 14.45 -7.24 -13.43
CA GLN A 289 14.46 -8.30 -12.40
C GLN A 289 15.83 -8.42 -11.72
N ALA A 290 16.94 -8.13 -12.40
CA ALA A 290 18.28 -8.16 -11.81
C ALA A 290 18.42 -7.18 -10.63
N VAL A 291 17.63 -6.10 -10.62
CA VAL A 291 17.63 -5.11 -9.54
C VAL A 291 17.13 -5.70 -8.21
N PHE A 292 16.35 -6.79 -8.22
CA PHE A 292 16.01 -7.54 -7.01
C PHE A 292 17.23 -8.00 -6.22
N ARG A 293 18.40 -8.13 -6.84
CA ARG A 293 19.63 -8.51 -6.15
C ARG A 293 20.10 -7.48 -5.12
N THR A 294 19.64 -6.23 -5.23
CA THR A 294 19.90 -5.19 -4.22
C THR A 294 18.94 -5.28 -3.03
N TRP A 295 17.75 -5.87 -3.21
CA TRP A 295 16.74 -5.98 -2.15
C TRP A 295 17.15 -7.01 -1.09
N PHE A 296 17.11 -6.63 0.18
CA PHE A 296 17.70 -7.33 1.33
C PHE A 296 19.25 -7.49 1.26
N ASN A 297 19.90 -6.73 0.41
CA ASN A 297 21.34 -6.73 0.22
C ASN A 297 21.91 -5.30 0.14
N GLU A 298 21.23 -4.40 0.79
CA GLU A 298 21.61 -3.00 0.89
C GLU A 298 22.94 -2.86 1.67
N PRO A 299 23.73 -1.78 1.44
CA PRO A 299 24.90 -1.49 2.26
C PRO A 299 24.57 -1.46 3.75
N LYS A 300 25.53 -1.91 4.58
CA LYS A 300 25.35 -1.92 6.05
C LYS A 300 24.96 -0.55 6.58
N GLY A 301 23.88 -0.49 7.36
CA GLY A 301 23.35 0.74 7.97
C GLY A 301 22.45 1.57 7.04
N TRP A 302 22.34 1.23 5.76
CA TRP A 302 21.50 1.97 4.81
C TRP A 302 20.01 1.93 5.21
N MET A 303 19.53 0.77 5.62
CA MET A 303 18.14 0.62 6.05
C MET A 303 17.86 1.36 7.35
N ASP A 304 18.77 1.31 8.32
CA ASP A 304 18.62 2.00 9.58
C ASP A 304 18.55 3.51 9.38
N GLU A 305 19.40 4.06 8.50
CA GLU A 305 19.36 5.47 8.14
C GLU A 305 18.08 5.83 7.40
N ARG A 306 17.59 4.99 6.51
CA ARG A 306 16.31 5.18 5.81
C ARG A 306 15.14 5.25 6.79
N ILE A 307 15.10 4.36 7.78
CA ILE A 307 14.09 4.34 8.83
C ILE A 307 14.20 5.60 9.69
N ARG A 308 15.41 5.98 10.12
CA ARG A 308 15.67 7.16 10.95
C ARG A 308 15.18 8.46 10.26
N LEU A 309 15.48 8.63 8.98
CA LEU A 309 15.04 9.80 8.20
C LEU A 309 13.51 9.87 8.10
N HIS A 310 12.85 8.76 7.76
CA HIS A 310 11.40 8.73 7.69
C HIS A 310 10.76 8.97 9.07
N GLN A 311 11.34 8.42 10.13
CA GLN A 311 10.84 8.63 11.49
C GLN A 311 10.90 10.11 11.89
N ALA A 312 11.99 10.80 11.57
CA ALA A 312 12.13 12.23 11.85
C ALA A 312 11.05 13.06 11.14
N ILE A 313 10.80 12.78 9.86
CA ILE A 313 9.71 13.45 9.13
C ILE A 313 8.37 13.15 9.79
N ARG A 314 8.06 11.88 10.05
CA ARG A 314 6.82 11.45 10.70
C ARG A 314 6.56 12.23 11.99
N ASP A 315 7.57 12.30 12.85
CA ASP A 315 7.45 12.88 14.19
C ASP A 315 7.20 14.39 14.10
N ASP A 316 7.92 15.11 13.22
CA ASP A 316 7.71 16.54 13.01
C ASP A 316 6.35 16.85 12.38
N LEU A 317 5.88 16.03 11.41
CA LEU A 317 4.54 16.23 10.85
C LEU A 317 3.43 15.97 11.89
N LEU A 318 3.60 14.97 12.74
CA LEU A 318 2.66 14.71 13.85
C LEU A 318 2.60 15.88 14.82
N GLU A 319 3.76 16.48 15.15
CA GLU A 319 3.79 17.67 15.99
C GLU A 319 3.03 18.84 15.36
N VAL A 320 3.20 19.09 14.06
CA VAL A 320 2.43 20.12 13.35
C VAL A 320 0.93 19.87 13.42
N PHE A 321 0.47 18.64 13.18
CA PHE A 321 -0.96 18.33 13.24
C PHE A 321 -1.52 18.44 14.67
N ARG A 322 -0.82 17.92 15.67
CA ARG A 322 -1.25 17.98 17.08
C ARG A 322 -1.30 19.40 17.60
N SER A 323 -0.27 20.21 17.33
CA SER A 323 -0.25 21.64 17.67
C SER A 323 -1.37 22.39 16.96
N GLY A 324 -1.77 21.97 15.75
CA GLY A 324 -2.91 22.47 15.02
C GLY A 324 -4.26 21.87 15.42
N SER A 325 -4.31 21.07 16.49
CA SER A 325 -5.55 20.41 16.97
C SER A 325 -6.19 19.47 15.94
N LEU A 326 -5.39 18.85 15.07
CA LEU A 326 -5.81 17.78 14.19
C LEU A 326 -5.39 16.43 14.79
N GLU A 327 -6.36 15.52 14.91
CA GLU A 327 -6.09 14.18 15.42
C GLU A 327 -5.39 13.32 14.36
N ALA A 328 -4.30 12.66 14.75
CA ALA A 328 -3.61 11.70 13.89
C ALA A 328 -3.00 10.58 14.73
N ARG A 329 -3.21 9.33 14.30
CA ARG A 329 -2.48 8.19 14.84
C ARG A 329 -1.00 8.35 14.55
N THR A 330 -0.13 7.95 15.49
CA THR A 330 1.29 7.77 15.24
C THR A 330 1.50 6.49 14.41
N PRO A 331 1.96 6.58 13.14
CA PRO A 331 2.26 5.39 12.34
C PRO A 331 3.39 4.56 12.98
N GLN A 332 3.17 3.27 13.10
CA GLN A 332 4.17 2.32 13.57
C GLN A 332 5.11 1.89 12.43
N ALA A 333 4.62 1.99 11.19
CA ALA A 333 5.38 1.63 9.99
C ALA A 333 4.84 2.35 8.74
N GLY A 334 5.56 2.18 7.62
CA GLY A 334 5.18 2.77 6.34
C GLY A 334 5.45 4.26 6.27
N SER A 335 4.98 4.89 5.19
CA SER A 335 5.23 6.31 4.92
C SER A 335 3.95 7.14 4.84
N TYR A 336 2.90 6.74 5.59
CA TYR A 336 1.61 7.43 5.53
C TYR A 336 1.17 8.00 6.86
N LEU A 337 0.60 9.22 6.80
CA LEU A 337 -0.23 9.83 7.82
C LEU A 337 -1.67 9.90 7.33
N PHE A 338 -2.61 9.69 8.26
CA PHE A 338 -4.03 9.73 7.98
C PHE A 338 -4.77 10.59 9.03
N PRO A 339 -4.51 11.92 9.04
CA PRO A 339 -5.11 12.83 10.00
C PRO A 339 -6.60 13.00 9.77
N THR A 340 -7.33 13.25 10.86
CA THR A 340 -8.73 13.65 10.87
C THR A 340 -8.84 15.17 10.82
N LEU A 341 -9.59 15.68 9.84
CA LEU A 341 -9.89 17.08 9.69
C LEU A 341 -11.07 17.48 10.57
N PRO A 342 -11.16 18.74 11.01
CA PRO A 342 -12.36 19.25 11.68
C PRO A 342 -13.55 19.22 10.72
N PRO A 343 -14.80 19.34 11.23
CA PRO A 343 -15.96 19.53 10.36
C PRO A 343 -15.75 20.69 9.39
N LEU A 344 -15.78 20.41 8.10
CA LEU A 344 -15.53 21.39 7.05
C LEU A 344 -16.82 22.05 6.58
N SER A 345 -16.72 23.30 6.15
CA SER A 345 -17.82 24.07 5.53
C SER A 345 -17.97 23.80 4.03
N VAL A 346 -17.10 22.97 3.46
CA VAL A 346 -17.11 22.49 2.06
C VAL A 346 -17.03 20.96 2.04
N SER A 347 -17.27 20.34 0.89
CA SER A 347 -17.04 18.88 0.75
C SER A 347 -15.56 18.54 0.88
N LEU A 348 -15.23 17.29 1.26
CA LEU A 348 -13.84 16.84 1.31
C LEU A 348 -13.17 16.94 -0.06
N GLN A 349 -13.87 16.62 -1.13
CA GLN A 349 -13.39 16.71 -2.50
C GLN A 349 -13.04 18.17 -2.87
N ASP A 350 -13.90 19.12 -2.52
CA ASP A 350 -13.62 20.54 -2.74
C ASP A 350 -12.45 21.02 -1.86
N PHE A 351 -12.38 20.54 -0.61
CA PHE A 351 -11.26 20.88 0.27
C PHE A 351 -9.91 20.41 -0.28
N VAL A 352 -9.83 19.19 -0.80
CA VAL A 352 -8.60 18.66 -1.44
C VAL A 352 -8.22 19.50 -2.67
N ARG A 353 -9.20 19.94 -3.45
CA ARG A 353 -8.97 20.84 -4.61
C ARG A 353 -8.53 22.23 -4.16
N LEU A 354 -9.12 22.76 -3.07
CA LEU A 354 -8.71 24.03 -2.46
C LEU A 354 -7.28 23.97 -1.92
N LEU A 355 -6.90 22.88 -1.24
CA LEU A 355 -5.51 22.67 -0.80
C LEU A 355 -4.53 22.78 -1.97
N ARG A 356 -4.85 22.15 -3.09
CA ARG A 356 -4.01 22.20 -4.28
C ARG A 356 -3.92 23.62 -4.87
N HIS A 357 -5.04 24.29 -5.05
CA HIS A 357 -5.07 25.58 -5.76
C HIS A 357 -4.71 26.76 -4.88
N GLN A 358 -5.07 26.74 -3.59
CA GLN A 358 -4.87 27.86 -2.68
C GLN A 358 -3.63 27.71 -1.79
N ALA A 359 -3.17 26.47 -1.56
CA ALA A 359 -2.05 26.20 -0.67
C ALA A 359 -0.91 25.40 -1.32
N SER A 360 -0.98 25.09 -2.62
CA SER A 360 0.03 24.28 -3.34
C SER A 360 0.36 22.96 -2.63
N VAL A 361 -0.67 22.24 -2.12
CA VAL A 361 -0.53 20.96 -1.45
C VAL A 361 -1.49 19.95 -2.09
N ILE A 362 -0.97 18.79 -2.46
CA ILE A 362 -1.75 17.67 -3.00
C ILE A 362 -1.83 16.57 -1.96
N VAL A 363 -3.04 16.11 -1.62
CA VAL A 363 -3.31 14.99 -0.71
C VAL A 363 -4.36 14.07 -1.30
N THR A 364 -4.42 12.82 -0.85
CA THR A 364 -5.47 11.89 -1.29
C THR A 364 -6.65 11.95 -0.31
N PRO A 365 -7.90 12.12 -0.77
CA PRO A 365 -9.06 12.16 0.11
C PRO A 365 -9.29 10.82 0.81
N GLY A 366 -9.71 10.86 2.07
CA GLY A 366 -9.96 9.67 2.89
C GLY A 366 -11.03 8.74 2.33
N THR A 367 -11.97 9.27 1.55
CA THR A 367 -13.01 8.50 0.86
C THR A 367 -12.47 7.44 -0.10
N GLU A 368 -11.21 7.57 -0.54
CA GLU A 368 -10.54 6.53 -1.34
C GLU A 368 -10.25 5.26 -0.53
N PHE A 369 -10.15 5.34 0.80
CA PHE A 369 -9.79 4.22 1.68
C PHE A 369 -10.98 3.62 2.45
N GLY A 370 -12.19 4.13 2.22
CA GLY A 370 -13.42 3.73 2.91
C GLY A 370 -14.30 4.93 3.24
N PRO A 371 -15.25 4.83 4.17
CA PRO A 371 -16.19 5.91 4.52
C PRO A 371 -15.54 6.98 5.42
N HIS A 372 -14.35 7.50 5.04
CA HIS A 372 -13.58 8.47 5.81
C HIS A 372 -13.65 9.88 5.18
N ALA A 373 -14.86 10.46 5.19
CA ALA A 373 -15.13 11.77 4.59
C ALA A 373 -14.51 12.97 5.34
N ASN A 374 -13.89 12.73 6.47
CA ASN A 374 -13.20 13.74 7.31
C ASN A 374 -11.70 13.51 7.44
N SER A 375 -11.10 12.69 6.58
CA SER A 375 -9.67 12.39 6.64
C SER A 375 -9.00 12.61 5.29
N VAL A 376 -7.69 12.84 5.31
CA VAL A 376 -6.84 12.86 4.12
C VAL A 376 -5.62 11.99 4.35
N ARG A 377 -5.09 11.36 3.28
CA ARG A 377 -3.84 10.61 3.38
C ARG A 377 -2.68 11.42 2.82
N LEU A 378 -1.59 11.43 3.57
CA LEU A 378 -0.31 12.01 3.16
C LEU A 378 0.76 10.92 3.07
N ASN A 379 1.50 10.85 1.97
CA ASN A 379 2.76 10.09 1.91
C ASN A 379 3.90 11.01 2.36
N PHE A 380 4.47 10.74 3.52
CA PHE A 380 5.54 11.56 4.09
C PHE A 380 6.98 11.15 3.69
N SER A 381 7.12 10.28 2.70
CA SER A 381 8.42 10.04 2.04
C SER A 381 8.72 11.23 1.11
N GLN A 382 9.04 12.37 1.69
CA GLN A 382 9.17 13.67 1.04
C GLN A 382 10.44 14.39 1.52
N ASP A 383 10.80 15.51 0.86
CA ASP A 383 11.75 16.46 1.45
C ASP A 383 11.22 16.94 2.81
N HIS A 384 12.05 16.79 3.85
CA HIS A 384 11.65 17.00 5.24
C HIS A 384 11.12 18.42 5.48
N ALA A 385 11.89 19.44 5.10
CA ALA A 385 11.52 20.84 5.35
C ALA A 385 10.27 21.26 4.59
N ALA A 386 10.17 20.83 3.31
CA ALA A 386 9.02 21.11 2.47
C ALA A 386 7.75 20.40 2.99
N ALA A 387 7.89 19.17 3.49
CA ALA A 387 6.76 18.42 4.06
C ALA A 387 6.21 19.10 5.33
N VAL A 388 7.08 19.52 6.25
CA VAL A 388 6.69 20.24 7.47
C VAL A 388 5.97 21.54 7.14
N GLU A 389 6.49 22.31 6.19
CA GLU A 389 5.89 23.57 5.78
C GLU A 389 4.53 23.35 5.10
N ALA A 390 4.41 22.33 4.24
CA ALA A 390 3.16 21.96 3.60
C ALA A 390 2.10 21.51 4.62
N CYS A 391 2.48 20.77 5.67
CA CYS A 391 1.56 20.39 6.74
C CYS A 391 1.03 21.60 7.54
N ARG A 392 1.86 22.62 7.76
CA ARG A 392 1.37 23.89 8.36
C ARG A 392 0.29 24.54 7.49
N ARG A 393 0.47 24.54 6.16
CA ARG A 393 -0.55 25.03 5.22
C ARG A 393 -1.82 24.19 5.27
N ILE A 394 -1.73 22.86 5.41
CA ILE A 394 -2.91 21.99 5.59
C ILE A 394 -3.67 22.39 6.86
N VAL A 395 -2.96 22.58 7.98
CA VAL A 395 -3.57 23.00 9.26
C VAL A 395 -4.27 24.37 9.10
N GLU A 396 -3.60 25.35 8.50
CA GLU A 396 -4.19 26.67 8.26
C GLU A 396 -5.46 26.59 7.41
N MET A 397 -5.40 25.80 6.32
CA MET A 397 -6.56 25.59 5.46
C MET A 397 -7.69 24.86 6.18
N ALA A 398 -7.39 23.86 7.00
CA ALA A 398 -8.39 23.13 7.79
C ALA A 398 -9.11 24.06 8.76
N HIS A 399 -8.41 25.00 9.40
CA HIS A 399 -9.01 26.02 10.26
C HIS A 399 -9.81 27.05 9.46
N ARG A 400 -9.29 27.51 8.33
CA ARG A 400 -9.96 28.49 7.43
C ARG A 400 -11.30 27.99 6.91
N TYR A 401 -11.43 26.70 6.66
CA TYR A 401 -12.64 26.05 6.12
C TYR A 401 -13.44 25.28 7.18
N ARG A 402 -13.11 25.45 8.44
CA ARG A 402 -13.90 24.88 9.55
C ARG A 402 -15.31 25.47 9.60
N ARG A 403 -16.30 24.62 9.97
CA ARG A 403 -17.67 25.05 10.29
C ARG A 403 -17.73 25.82 11.59
#